data_4789e807e9943d0eab119c6ffc5185f9
#
_entry.id   4789e807e9943d0eab119c6ffc5185f9
#
_cell.length_a   1.000
_cell.length_b   1.000
_cell.length_c   1.000
_cell.angle_alpha   90.00
_cell.angle_beta   90.00
_cell.angle_gamma   90.00
#
_symmetry.space_group_name_H-M   'P 1'
#
loop_
_entity.id
_entity.type
_entity.pdbx_description
1 polymer ?
#
loop_
_entity_poly.entity_id
_entity_poly.type
_entity_poly.pdbx_seq_one_letter_code
_entity_poly.pdbx_strand_id
1 'polypeptide(L)'
;MKKLIALGLAACMTFSLAGCSGSAGKETEAASAAETTAETSAEAETSAEATADAETSIDKLTVTYVTSPLNVPTIIEKDQEIFAKELGVPVEYAELTSGADQTQALASGDVQILYAVGATSVILSAANGADIKVLNMYSRSPKAFCMYSKDESLTTPESLKGKTIAGPTGTNLHELLVSYLAQADMALDDVNYVNMSIPDAKAGLDGGSVDVALLAGATAYNAEQQGYHLVADGEGLI
;
A
#
# COMPACT_ATOMS: atom_id res chain seq x y z
N MET A 1 -22.75 -45.59 -25.05
CA MET A 1 -22.09 -46.89 -24.87
C MET A 1 -20.84 -46.66 -24.05
N LYS A 2 -20.77 -47.39 -22.93
CA LYS A 2 -19.62 -47.90 -22.15
C LYS A 2 -18.71 -46.81 -21.56
N LYS A 3 -18.74 -46.49 -20.20
CA LYS A 3 -18.19 -47.33 -19.09
C LYS A 3 -16.66 -47.37 -19.18
N LEU A 4 -15.85 -47.14 -18.19
CA LEU A 4 -15.74 -47.40 -16.76
C LEU A 4 -14.31 -47.00 -16.34
N ILE A 5 -14.09 -46.60 -15.15
CA ILE A 5 -13.53 -47.18 -13.89
C ILE A 5 -12.12 -46.60 -13.66
N ALA A 6 -11.74 -46.06 -12.59
CA ALA A 6 -11.87 -46.16 -11.15
C ALA A 6 -10.47 -46.18 -10.49
N LEU A 7 -10.46 -45.76 -9.25
CA LEU A 7 -9.63 -46.18 -8.08
C LEU A 7 -8.14 -45.82 -8.15
N GLY A 8 -7.55 -45.16 -7.26
CA GLY A 8 -7.54 -45.16 -5.81
C GLY A 8 -6.09 -45.09 -5.38
N LEU A 9 -5.73 -44.38 -4.37
CA LEU A 9 -5.00 -44.88 -3.21
C LEU A 9 -4.74 -43.74 -2.21
N ALA A 10 -5.31 -43.90 -1.04
CA ALA A 10 -4.97 -43.19 0.17
C ALA A 10 -3.62 -43.72 0.69
N ALA A 11 -2.79 -42.83 1.22
CA ALA A 11 -1.75 -43.23 2.16
C ALA A 11 -1.70 -42.19 3.28
N CYS A 12 -2.27 -42.60 4.39
CA CYS A 12 -2.04 -42.02 5.73
C CYS A 12 -0.58 -42.21 6.13
N MET A 13 0.04 -41.19 6.68
CA MET A 13 1.12 -41.36 7.66
C MET A 13 0.90 -40.46 8.83
N THR A 14 0.35 -41.08 9.86
CA THR A 14 0.41 -40.67 11.27
C THR A 14 1.83 -40.89 11.78
N PHE A 15 2.36 -39.90 12.51
CA PHE A 15 3.43 -40.16 13.47
C PHE A 15 3.09 -39.47 14.80
N SER A 16 2.97 -40.30 15.79
CA SER A 16 2.67 -40.06 17.21
C SER A 16 3.90 -39.50 17.95
N LEU A 17 3.68 -38.54 18.84
CA LEU A 17 3.70 -38.62 20.31
C LEU A 17 4.94 -39.21 21.01
N ALA A 18 5.52 -38.38 21.85
CA ALA A 18 5.88 -38.62 23.25
C ALA A 18 6.69 -37.41 23.72
N GLY A 19 6.48 -36.67 24.81
CA GLY A 19 5.96 -37.05 26.08
C GLY A 19 6.92 -36.55 27.16
N CYS A 20 6.37 -36.12 28.29
CA CYS A 20 6.97 -35.86 29.61
C CYS A 20 7.37 -34.41 29.88
N SER A 21 6.66 -33.67 30.71
CA SER A 21 6.34 -33.85 32.13
C SER A 21 7.36 -33.19 33.08
N GLY A 22 6.79 -32.34 33.95
CA GLY A 22 7.34 -31.97 35.25
C GLY A 22 7.69 -30.50 35.37
N SER A 23 7.04 -29.76 36.10
CA SER A 23 6.58 -29.60 37.46
C SER A 23 7.01 -28.25 38.00
N ALA A 24 6.00 -27.46 38.34
CA ALA A 24 5.79 -26.67 39.55
C ALA A 24 6.89 -25.86 40.23
N GLY A 25 6.49 -24.63 40.57
CA GLY A 25 7.01 -23.84 41.68
C GLY A 25 7.12 -22.38 41.34
N LYS A 26 6.15 -21.58 41.58
CA LYS A 26 5.77 -20.85 42.79
C LYS A 26 6.50 -19.51 42.95
N GLU A 27 5.66 -18.46 42.84
CA GLU A 27 5.62 -17.21 43.62
C GLU A 27 6.94 -16.54 44.06
N THR A 28 7.12 -15.25 43.84
CA THR A 28 6.74 -14.20 44.78
C THR A 28 7.23 -12.84 44.30
N GLU A 29 6.30 -11.88 44.24
CA GLU A 29 6.32 -10.49 44.73
C GLU A 29 7.57 -9.59 44.60
N ALA A 30 7.18 -8.43 44.14
CA ALA A 30 7.25 -7.10 44.76
C ALA A 30 8.36 -6.15 44.29
N ALA A 31 7.82 -5.12 43.69
CA ALA A 31 8.00 -3.69 44.00
C ALA A 31 9.44 -3.12 44.09
N SER A 32 9.71 -2.07 43.36
CA SER A 32 9.85 -0.73 43.88
C SER A 32 10.36 0.25 42.85
N ALA A 33 9.72 1.39 42.86
CA ALA A 33 10.03 2.61 42.16
C ALA A 33 11.40 3.16 42.51
N ALA A 34 12.02 3.86 41.58
CA ALA A 34 12.78 5.07 41.86
C ALA A 34 12.86 5.92 40.58
N GLU A 35 12.26 7.09 40.70
CA GLU A 35 12.57 8.29 39.94
C GLU A 35 14.06 8.61 40.01
N THR A 36 14.62 9.22 38.99
CA THR A 36 15.37 10.48 39.18
C THR A 36 15.87 11.02 37.84
N THR A 37 15.35 12.18 37.51
CA THR A 37 15.94 13.42 36.97
C THR A 37 16.72 13.44 35.68
N ALA A 38 16.26 14.41 34.94
CA ALA A 38 16.86 15.15 33.84
C ALA A 38 18.29 15.64 34.08
N GLU A 39 19.04 15.78 33.02
CA GLU A 39 19.78 16.99 32.59
C GLU A 39 20.54 16.67 31.31
N THR A 40 20.19 17.36 30.24
CA THR A 40 20.86 18.52 29.62
C THR A 40 22.12 18.20 28.80
N SER A 41 21.95 18.50 27.49
CA SER A 41 22.92 19.15 26.60
C SER A 41 24.22 18.41 26.23
N ALA A 42 24.30 18.12 24.94
CA ALA A 42 25.47 18.53 24.16
C ALA A 42 25.18 18.38 22.67
N GLU A 43 25.21 19.47 21.98
CA GLU A 43 25.47 19.57 20.56
C GLU A 43 26.71 18.76 20.20
N ALA A 44 26.54 17.89 19.21
CA ALA A 44 27.68 17.40 18.45
C ALA A 44 27.25 17.48 16.98
N GLU A 45 27.51 18.64 16.40
CA GLU A 45 27.72 18.75 14.97
C GLU A 45 28.86 17.82 14.60
N THR A 46 28.53 16.69 14.01
CA THR A 46 29.52 15.89 13.30
C THR A 46 29.14 15.97 11.83
N SER A 47 29.74 16.93 11.17
CA SER A 47 29.92 16.95 9.74
C SER A 47 30.52 15.60 9.33
N ALA A 48 29.67 14.70 8.88
CA ALA A 48 30.12 13.54 8.13
C ALA A 48 30.34 14.01 6.69
N GLU A 49 31.59 14.36 6.42
CA GLU A 49 32.14 14.41 5.08
C GLU A 49 31.90 13.02 4.47
N ALA A 50 30.88 12.94 3.62
CA ALA A 50 30.66 11.78 2.78
C ALA A 50 31.83 11.73 1.79
N THR A 51 32.75 10.84 2.03
CA THR A 51 33.71 10.42 1.03
C THR A 51 32.94 9.83 -0.14
N ALA A 52 32.78 10.62 -1.15
CA ALA A 52 32.43 10.16 -2.49
C ALA A 52 33.62 9.36 -3.00
N ASP A 53 33.49 8.02 -3.00
CA ASP A 53 34.21 7.14 -3.91
C ASP A 53 33.70 5.71 -3.74
N ALA A 54 32.55 5.44 -4.33
CA ALA A 54 32.22 4.17 -4.95
C ALA A 54 31.40 4.55 -6.20
N GLU A 55 32.05 4.64 -7.32
CA GLU A 55 31.39 4.64 -8.63
C GLU A 55 30.62 3.32 -8.73
N THR A 56 29.41 3.30 -8.22
CA THR A 56 28.45 2.24 -8.53
C THR A 56 27.97 2.55 -9.93
N SER A 57 28.62 2.00 -10.94
CA SER A 57 28.14 2.09 -12.30
C SER A 57 26.83 1.33 -12.38
N ILE A 58 25.73 2.07 -12.44
CA ILE A 58 24.40 1.52 -12.73
C ILE A 58 24.33 1.39 -14.25
N ASP A 59 24.28 0.16 -14.75
CA ASP A 59 24.17 -0.07 -16.20
C ASP A 59 22.79 0.31 -16.74
N LYS A 60 21.77 0.27 -15.89
CA LYS A 60 20.37 0.56 -16.23
C LYS A 60 19.60 0.93 -14.95
N LEU A 61 18.67 1.87 -15.07
CA LEU A 61 17.72 2.25 -14.03
C LEU A 61 16.31 1.76 -14.40
N THR A 62 15.65 1.03 -13.50
CA THR A 62 14.23 0.67 -13.64
C THR A 62 13.41 1.44 -12.63
N VAL A 63 12.41 2.17 -13.11
CA VAL A 63 11.55 3.06 -12.33
C VAL A 63 10.10 2.56 -12.42
N THR A 64 9.35 2.59 -11.33
CA THR A 64 7.93 2.24 -11.41
C THR A 64 7.13 3.32 -12.14
N TYR A 65 6.14 2.89 -12.88
CA TYR A 65 5.22 3.76 -13.61
C TYR A 65 3.79 3.36 -13.28
N VAL A 66 2.97 4.32 -12.90
CA VAL A 66 1.54 4.11 -12.66
C VAL A 66 0.76 4.88 -13.71
N THR A 67 -0.06 4.18 -14.48
CA THR A 67 -0.97 4.78 -15.46
C THR A 67 -2.13 5.46 -14.75
N SER A 68 -1.86 6.58 -14.12
CA SER A 68 -2.85 7.38 -13.40
C SER A 68 -2.61 8.86 -13.68
N PRO A 69 -3.69 9.65 -13.82
CA PRO A 69 -3.58 11.11 -13.97
C PRO A 69 -2.91 11.82 -12.79
N LEU A 70 -2.78 11.19 -11.63
CA LEU A 70 -1.99 11.68 -10.52
C LEU A 70 -0.48 11.65 -10.80
N ASN A 71 -0.07 10.93 -11.82
CA ASN A 71 1.32 10.64 -12.13
C ASN A 71 1.90 11.56 -13.21
N VAL A 72 1.39 12.78 -13.31
CA VAL A 72 1.84 13.77 -14.31
C VAL A 72 3.37 13.95 -14.33
N PRO A 73 4.07 14.06 -13.18
CA PRO A 73 5.53 14.17 -13.20
C PRO A 73 6.22 12.97 -13.84
N THR A 74 5.77 11.74 -13.59
CA THR A 74 6.36 10.55 -14.22
C THR A 74 6.03 10.45 -15.71
N ILE A 75 4.83 10.92 -16.11
CA ILE A 75 4.45 10.99 -17.52
C ILE A 75 5.38 11.96 -18.26
N ILE A 76 5.63 13.13 -17.70
CA ILE A 76 6.54 14.14 -18.27
C ILE A 76 7.98 13.61 -18.30
N GLU A 77 8.42 13.00 -17.21
CA GLU A 77 9.76 12.42 -17.10
C GLU A 77 9.98 11.37 -18.19
N LYS A 78 9.03 10.45 -18.35
CA LYS A 78 9.07 9.39 -19.37
C LYS A 78 9.05 9.96 -20.80
N ASP A 79 8.17 10.94 -21.06
CA ASP A 79 8.04 11.56 -22.39
C ASP A 79 9.31 12.35 -22.78
N GLN A 80 9.90 13.03 -21.80
CA GLN A 80 11.09 13.86 -22.01
C GLN A 80 12.42 13.14 -21.75
N GLU A 81 12.39 11.89 -21.26
CA GLU A 81 13.57 11.08 -20.91
C GLU A 81 14.54 11.83 -19.97
N ILE A 82 14.01 12.53 -18.97
CA ILE A 82 14.78 13.42 -18.11
C ILE A 82 15.85 12.64 -17.34
N PHE A 83 15.48 11.52 -16.70
CA PHE A 83 16.45 10.72 -15.95
C PHE A 83 17.53 10.13 -16.85
N ALA A 84 17.18 9.64 -18.02
CA ALA A 84 18.17 9.09 -18.94
C ALA A 84 19.18 10.16 -19.40
N LYS A 85 18.72 11.38 -19.64
CA LYS A 85 19.56 12.51 -20.04
C LYS A 85 20.45 13.02 -18.92
N GLU A 86 19.90 13.16 -17.70
CA GLU A 86 20.64 13.70 -16.57
C GLU A 86 21.62 12.69 -15.94
N LEU A 87 21.25 11.42 -15.90
CA LEU A 87 22.06 10.37 -15.30
C LEU A 87 23.01 9.68 -16.28
N GLY A 88 22.77 9.82 -17.59
CA GLY A 88 23.58 9.19 -18.61
C GLY A 88 23.42 7.67 -18.70
N VAL A 89 22.32 7.11 -18.14
CA VAL A 89 22.04 5.67 -18.15
C VAL A 89 20.65 5.40 -18.74
N PRO A 90 20.45 4.23 -19.42
CA PRO A 90 19.13 3.84 -19.88
C PRO A 90 18.11 3.71 -18.74
N VAL A 91 16.89 4.20 -18.97
CA VAL A 91 15.78 4.10 -18.01
C VAL A 91 14.67 3.24 -18.59
N GLU A 92 14.26 2.23 -17.83
CA GLU A 92 13.09 1.39 -18.11
C GLU A 92 11.96 1.70 -17.14
N TYR A 93 10.72 1.53 -17.61
CA TYR A 93 9.52 1.82 -16.81
C TYR A 93 8.74 0.53 -16.57
N ALA A 94 8.64 0.13 -15.30
CA ALA A 94 7.82 -1.00 -14.86
C ALA A 94 6.43 -0.51 -14.47
N GLU A 95 5.39 -0.94 -15.19
CA GLU A 95 4.01 -0.58 -14.89
C GLU A 95 3.49 -1.42 -13.71
N LEU A 96 3.39 -0.81 -12.53
CA LEU A 96 2.91 -1.42 -11.30
C LEU A 96 1.84 -0.53 -10.67
N THR A 97 0.64 -1.06 -10.49
CA THR A 97 -0.55 -0.28 -10.14
C THR A 97 -0.81 -0.18 -8.63
N SER A 98 -0.21 -1.05 -7.82
CA SER A 98 -0.37 -1.01 -6.36
C SER A 98 0.93 -0.68 -5.64
N GLY A 99 0.83 -0.02 -4.48
CA GLY A 99 2.00 0.28 -3.65
C GLY A 99 2.65 -0.99 -3.10
N ALA A 100 1.87 -2.05 -2.87
CA ALA A 100 2.38 -3.34 -2.43
C ALA A 100 3.25 -4.01 -3.51
N ASP A 101 2.80 -4.02 -4.77
CA ASP A 101 3.57 -4.57 -5.88
C ASP A 101 4.85 -3.77 -6.12
N GLN A 102 4.78 -2.44 -6.01
CA GLN A 102 5.95 -1.57 -6.14
C GLN A 102 7.00 -1.86 -5.08
N THR A 103 6.61 -1.93 -3.81
CA THR A 103 7.56 -2.22 -2.71
C THR A 103 8.11 -3.63 -2.78
N GLN A 104 7.33 -4.59 -3.26
CA GLN A 104 7.80 -5.95 -3.52
C GLN A 104 8.84 -5.99 -4.64
N ALA A 105 8.61 -5.28 -5.75
CA ALA A 105 9.56 -5.18 -6.85
C ALA A 105 10.87 -4.46 -6.44
N LEU A 106 10.81 -3.48 -5.54
CA LEU A 106 12.01 -2.89 -4.94
C LEU A 106 12.76 -3.91 -4.08
N ALA A 107 12.05 -4.66 -3.25
CA ALA A 107 12.65 -5.65 -2.37
C ALA A 107 13.30 -6.81 -3.14
N SER A 108 12.76 -7.19 -4.30
CA SER A 108 13.37 -8.19 -5.19
C SER A 108 14.53 -7.65 -6.04
N GLY A 109 14.71 -6.32 -6.10
CA GLY A 109 15.72 -5.68 -6.94
C GLY A 109 15.31 -5.47 -8.40
N ASP A 110 14.05 -5.79 -8.76
CA ASP A 110 13.53 -5.61 -10.12
C ASP A 110 13.40 -4.13 -10.50
N VAL A 111 13.19 -3.27 -9.52
CA VAL A 111 13.14 -1.81 -9.68
C VAL A 111 14.04 -1.12 -8.66
N GLN A 112 14.58 0.05 -9.00
CA GLN A 112 15.44 0.83 -8.13
C GLN A 112 14.75 2.09 -7.59
N ILE A 113 13.77 2.62 -8.31
CA ILE A 113 13.02 3.82 -7.89
C ILE A 113 11.52 3.54 -7.95
N LEU A 114 10.84 3.90 -6.87
CA LEU A 114 9.38 3.88 -6.79
C LEU A 114 8.83 5.29 -6.97
N TYR A 115 7.85 5.42 -7.86
CA TYR A 115 7.14 6.67 -8.07
C TYR A 115 5.72 6.60 -7.52
N ALA A 116 5.29 7.67 -6.83
CA ALA A 116 3.93 7.85 -6.33
C ALA A 116 3.42 6.67 -5.47
N VAL A 117 4.32 6.07 -4.70
CA VAL A 117 3.96 5.04 -3.72
C VAL A 117 3.41 5.71 -2.45
N GLY A 118 2.36 5.15 -1.89
CA GLY A 118 1.76 5.65 -0.64
C GLY A 118 2.68 5.46 0.57
N ALA A 119 2.66 6.41 1.50
CA ALA A 119 3.47 6.37 2.72
C ALA A 119 3.24 5.08 3.52
N THR A 120 2.01 4.59 3.59
CA THR A 120 1.65 3.33 4.26
C THR A 120 2.44 2.14 3.72
N SER A 121 2.54 2.00 2.39
CA SER A 121 3.33 0.91 1.78
C SER A 121 4.82 1.03 2.09
N VAL A 122 5.35 2.25 2.10
CA VAL A 122 6.76 2.51 2.44
C VAL A 122 7.03 2.14 3.90
N ILE A 123 6.18 2.59 4.83
CA ILE A 123 6.30 2.32 6.27
C ILE A 123 6.21 0.81 6.54
N LEU A 124 5.22 0.13 5.97
CA LEU A 124 5.05 -1.31 6.12
C LEU A 124 6.25 -2.09 5.55
N SER A 125 6.75 -1.68 4.40
CA SER A 125 7.91 -2.32 3.78
C SER A 125 9.16 -2.15 4.64
N ALA A 126 9.41 -0.93 5.15
CA ALA A 126 10.52 -0.66 6.06
C ALA A 126 10.38 -1.43 7.40
N ALA A 127 9.17 -1.50 7.97
CA ALA A 127 8.87 -2.26 9.18
C ALA A 127 9.12 -3.77 9.01
N ASN A 128 8.99 -4.28 7.79
CA ASN A 128 9.29 -5.66 7.43
C ASN A 128 10.77 -5.87 7.00
N GLY A 129 11.62 -4.88 7.19
CA GLY A 129 13.07 -4.98 7.00
C GLY A 129 13.56 -4.64 5.57
N ALA A 130 12.74 -4.06 4.71
CA ALA A 130 13.20 -3.62 3.41
C ALA A 130 14.13 -2.38 3.54
N ASP A 131 15.24 -2.39 2.81
CA ASP A 131 16.11 -1.21 2.68
C ASP A 131 15.52 -0.23 1.68
N ILE A 132 14.55 0.56 2.15
CA ILE A 132 13.86 1.57 1.37
C ILE A 132 14.16 2.97 1.92
N LYS A 133 14.47 3.92 1.03
CA LYS A 133 14.75 5.31 1.39
C LYS A 133 13.78 6.24 0.68
N VAL A 134 13.22 7.18 1.43
CA VAL A 134 12.37 8.23 0.87
C VAL A 134 13.27 9.36 0.37
N LEU A 135 13.26 9.58 -0.95
CA LEU A 135 14.03 10.63 -1.60
C LEU A 135 13.30 11.97 -1.59
N ASN A 136 11.98 11.94 -1.84
CA ASN A 136 11.17 13.15 -1.90
C ASN A 136 9.69 12.84 -1.63
N MET A 137 8.91 13.86 -1.29
CA MET A 137 7.47 13.76 -1.16
C MET A 137 6.80 14.16 -2.48
N TYR A 138 6.01 13.24 -3.03
CA TYR A 138 5.37 13.40 -4.32
C TYR A 138 4.16 14.35 -4.29
N SER A 139 3.28 14.20 -3.29
CA SER A 139 2.06 14.98 -3.16
C SER A 139 1.64 15.13 -1.69
N ARG A 140 0.93 16.23 -1.39
CA ARG A 140 0.34 16.52 -0.08
C ARG A 140 -1.13 16.93 -0.22
N SER A 141 -1.86 16.33 -1.15
CA SER A 141 -3.24 16.70 -1.43
C SER A 141 -4.21 15.57 -1.03
N PRO A 142 -4.55 15.42 0.27
CA PRO A 142 -5.42 14.34 0.73
C PRO A 142 -6.79 14.38 0.07
N LYS A 143 -7.36 15.53 -0.19
CA LYS A 143 -8.64 15.70 -0.92
C LYS A 143 -8.64 15.12 -2.34
N ALA A 144 -7.47 14.86 -2.92
CA ALA A 144 -7.39 14.25 -4.25
C ALA A 144 -7.74 12.75 -4.25
N PHE A 145 -7.81 12.14 -3.07
CA PHE A 145 -8.19 10.75 -2.88
C PHE A 145 -9.65 10.69 -2.45
N CYS A 146 -10.49 10.00 -3.21
CA CYS A 146 -11.94 10.04 -3.05
C CYS A 146 -12.55 8.64 -3.14
N MET A 147 -13.67 8.47 -2.49
CA MET A 147 -14.56 7.32 -2.60
C MET A 147 -15.86 7.77 -3.28
N TYR A 148 -16.20 7.19 -4.42
CA TYR A 148 -17.41 7.51 -5.17
C TYR A 148 -18.34 6.34 -5.30
N SER A 149 -19.65 6.61 -5.27
CA SER A 149 -20.74 5.66 -5.51
C SER A 149 -21.82 6.24 -6.42
N LYS A 150 -22.63 5.36 -7.01
CA LYS A 150 -23.88 5.73 -7.65
C LYS A 150 -25.06 5.76 -6.67
N ASP A 151 -24.89 5.16 -5.50
CA ASP A 151 -25.88 5.06 -4.44
C ASP A 151 -25.69 6.22 -3.44
N GLU A 152 -26.58 7.19 -3.50
CA GLU A 152 -26.57 8.37 -2.63
C GLU A 152 -26.87 8.04 -1.15
N SER A 153 -27.32 6.82 -0.86
CA SER A 153 -27.57 6.38 0.52
C SER A 153 -26.30 5.99 1.28
N LEU A 154 -25.17 5.84 0.58
CA LEU A 154 -23.88 5.50 1.18
C LEU A 154 -23.18 6.75 1.75
N THR A 155 -23.62 7.18 2.93
CA THR A 155 -23.18 8.44 3.56
C THR A 155 -22.43 8.25 4.87
N THR A 156 -22.39 7.03 5.41
CA THR A 156 -21.68 6.69 6.66
C THR A 156 -20.86 5.42 6.47
N PRO A 157 -19.83 5.20 7.32
CA PRO A 157 -19.05 3.97 7.24
C PRO A 157 -19.91 2.70 7.37
N GLU A 158 -20.92 2.71 8.25
CA GLU A 158 -21.81 1.55 8.47
C GLU A 158 -22.62 1.21 7.23
N SER A 159 -22.94 2.21 6.39
CA SER A 159 -23.66 2.00 5.12
C SER A 159 -22.85 1.17 4.11
N LEU A 160 -21.54 1.08 4.31
CA LEU A 160 -20.62 0.30 3.46
C LEU A 160 -20.59 -1.18 3.80
N LYS A 161 -21.20 -1.61 4.91
CA LYS A 161 -21.17 -3.01 5.35
C LYS A 161 -21.67 -3.97 4.27
N GLY A 162 -20.82 -4.94 3.90
CA GLY A 162 -21.12 -5.93 2.86
C GLY A 162 -21.12 -5.38 1.43
N LYS A 163 -20.81 -4.10 1.21
CA LYS A 163 -20.70 -3.51 -0.13
C LYS A 163 -19.39 -3.94 -0.80
N THR A 164 -19.41 -3.97 -2.12
CA THR A 164 -18.23 -4.24 -2.94
C THR A 164 -17.50 -2.93 -3.20
N ILE A 165 -16.27 -2.83 -2.69
CA ILE A 165 -15.42 -1.63 -2.80
C ILE A 165 -14.15 -1.99 -3.55
N ALA A 166 -13.81 -1.23 -4.58
CA ALA A 166 -12.65 -1.52 -5.41
C ALA A 166 -11.64 -0.37 -5.45
N GLY A 167 -10.37 -0.73 -5.45
CA GLY A 167 -9.25 0.20 -5.59
C GLY A 167 -7.89 -0.46 -5.36
N PRO A 168 -6.78 0.28 -5.55
CA PRO A 168 -5.44 -0.28 -5.46
C PRO A 168 -4.98 -0.46 -4.01
N THR A 169 -4.62 -1.68 -3.65
CA THR A 169 -4.11 -2.04 -2.32
C THR A 169 -2.78 -1.35 -2.01
N GLY A 170 -2.55 -0.98 -0.74
CA GLY A 170 -1.30 -0.38 -0.26
C GLY A 170 -1.05 1.04 -0.77
N THR A 171 -2.10 1.76 -1.14
CA THR A 171 -2.07 3.16 -1.56
C THR A 171 -2.78 4.05 -0.55
N ASN A 172 -2.67 5.38 -0.72
CA ASN A 172 -3.45 6.34 0.07
C ASN A 172 -4.97 6.16 -0.09
N LEU A 173 -5.43 5.61 -1.23
CA LEU A 173 -6.83 5.26 -1.43
C LEU A 173 -7.26 4.09 -0.55
N HIS A 174 -6.40 3.09 -0.40
CA HIS A 174 -6.65 1.98 0.52
C HIS A 174 -6.66 2.48 1.98
N GLU A 175 -5.73 3.35 2.34
CA GLU A 175 -5.68 3.98 3.66
C GLU A 175 -6.93 4.81 3.95
N LEU A 176 -7.42 5.59 2.97
CA LEU A 176 -8.66 6.33 3.08
C LEU A 176 -9.83 5.42 3.47
N LEU A 177 -9.98 4.27 2.79
CA LEU A 177 -11.05 3.32 3.10
C LEU A 177 -10.90 2.78 4.53
N VAL A 178 -9.70 2.34 4.91
CA VAL A 178 -9.43 1.78 6.25
C VAL A 178 -9.71 2.82 7.33
N SER A 179 -9.22 4.06 7.15
CA SER A 179 -9.45 5.17 8.09
C SER A 179 -10.93 5.55 8.20
N TYR A 180 -11.67 5.52 7.07
CA TYR A 180 -13.10 5.79 7.07
C TYR A 180 -13.88 4.72 7.80
N LEU A 181 -13.62 3.43 7.55
CA LEU A 181 -14.26 2.32 8.25
C LEU A 181 -13.98 2.35 9.74
N ALA A 182 -12.75 2.70 10.14
CA ALA A 182 -12.35 2.77 11.55
C ALA A 182 -13.15 3.81 12.36
N GLN A 183 -13.75 4.83 11.74
CA GLN A 183 -14.61 5.80 12.41
C GLN A 183 -15.88 5.15 13.05
N ALA A 184 -16.27 3.99 12.55
CA ALA A 184 -17.40 3.21 13.06
C ALA A 184 -16.97 1.86 13.65
N ASP A 185 -15.71 1.74 14.11
CA ASP A 185 -15.13 0.50 14.62
C ASP A 185 -15.24 -0.68 13.63
N MET A 186 -15.30 -0.39 12.32
CA MET A 186 -15.33 -1.38 11.25
C MET A 186 -13.93 -1.67 10.74
N ALA A 187 -13.74 -2.90 10.24
CA ALA A 187 -12.52 -3.36 9.60
C ALA A 187 -12.75 -3.63 8.10
N LEU A 188 -11.67 -3.89 7.37
CA LEU A 188 -11.74 -4.19 5.95
C LEU A 188 -12.56 -5.47 5.66
N ASP A 189 -12.61 -6.41 6.60
CA ASP A 189 -13.40 -7.65 6.52
C ASP A 189 -14.91 -7.42 6.61
N ASP A 190 -15.37 -6.24 7.02
CA ASP A 190 -16.79 -5.88 7.02
C ASP A 190 -17.33 -5.50 5.64
N VAL A 191 -16.43 -5.34 4.66
CA VAL A 191 -16.76 -5.01 3.27
C VAL A 191 -16.15 -6.03 2.31
N ASN A 192 -16.61 -6.07 1.06
CA ASN A 192 -16.03 -6.91 0.01
C ASN A 192 -14.98 -6.08 -0.76
N TYR A 193 -13.77 -6.00 -0.24
CA TYR A 193 -12.71 -5.25 -0.90
C TYR A 193 -12.10 -6.03 -2.06
N VAL A 194 -11.95 -5.35 -3.21
CA VAL A 194 -11.35 -5.91 -4.43
C VAL A 194 -10.17 -5.05 -4.88
N ASN A 195 -8.98 -5.66 -4.96
CA ASN A 195 -7.80 -4.97 -5.48
C ASN A 195 -7.93 -4.77 -6.99
N MET A 196 -8.01 -3.52 -7.41
CA MET A 196 -8.12 -3.12 -8.81
C MET A 196 -7.32 -1.84 -9.06
N SER A 197 -6.90 -1.63 -10.32
CA SER A 197 -6.39 -0.32 -10.75
C SER A 197 -7.49 0.75 -10.67
N ILE A 198 -7.11 2.03 -10.55
CA ILE A 198 -8.09 3.14 -10.49
C ILE A 198 -9.00 3.15 -11.73
N PRO A 199 -8.51 2.98 -12.98
CA PRO A 199 -9.37 2.90 -14.16
C PRO A 199 -10.34 1.71 -14.12
N ASP A 200 -9.88 0.54 -13.65
CA ASP A 200 -10.73 -0.66 -13.56
C ASP A 200 -11.80 -0.51 -12.49
N ALA A 201 -11.46 0.06 -11.33
CA ALA A 201 -12.41 0.37 -10.26
C ALA A 201 -13.50 1.34 -10.75
N LYS A 202 -13.11 2.37 -11.53
CA LYS A 202 -14.06 3.30 -12.15
C LYS A 202 -14.96 2.58 -13.16
N ALA A 203 -14.39 1.72 -14.01
CA ALA A 203 -15.17 0.94 -14.98
C ALA A 203 -16.13 -0.05 -14.27
N GLY A 204 -15.69 -0.66 -13.18
CA GLY A 204 -16.52 -1.51 -12.32
C GLY A 204 -17.71 -0.75 -11.71
N LEU A 205 -17.48 0.48 -11.23
CA LEU A 205 -18.54 1.37 -10.74
C LEU A 205 -19.51 1.77 -11.86
N ASP A 206 -18.99 2.10 -13.05
CA ASP A 206 -19.82 2.44 -14.22
C ASP A 206 -20.68 1.26 -14.65
N GLY A 207 -20.14 0.06 -14.61
CA GLY A 207 -20.83 -1.19 -14.95
C GLY A 207 -21.74 -1.73 -13.85
N GLY A 208 -21.66 -1.21 -12.63
CA GLY A 208 -22.46 -1.66 -11.49
C GLY A 208 -21.99 -2.98 -10.85
N SER A 209 -20.76 -3.42 -11.15
CA SER A 209 -20.12 -4.57 -10.48
C SER A 209 -19.42 -4.19 -9.19
N VAL A 210 -19.23 -2.90 -8.95
CA VAL A 210 -18.64 -2.28 -7.77
C VAL A 210 -19.62 -1.26 -7.22
N ASP A 211 -19.85 -1.27 -5.91
CA ASP A 211 -20.72 -0.31 -5.22
C ASP A 211 -20.01 1.01 -4.95
N VAL A 212 -18.73 0.94 -4.58
CA VAL A 212 -17.86 2.09 -4.28
C VAL A 212 -16.52 1.93 -4.96
N ALA A 213 -16.08 2.93 -5.69
CA ALA A 213 -14.75 2.97 -6.29
C ALA A 213 -13.84 3.98 -5.58
N LEU A 214 -12.62 3.56 -5.30
CA LEU A 214 -11.55 4.39 -4.77
C LEU A 214 -10.88 5.09 -5.96
N LEU A 215 -11.08 6.38 -6.07
CA LEU A 215 -10.71 7.17 -7.24
C LEU A 215 -9.80 8.35 -6.88
N ALA A 216 -9.03 8.80 -7.85
CA ALA A 216 -8.18 9.97 -7.67
C ALA A 216 -7.97 10.69 -9.01
N GLY A 217 -7.58 11.97 -8.96
CA GLY A 217 -7.25 12.77 -10.14
C GLY A 217 -8.39 12.86 -11.15
N ALA A 218 -8.10 12.65 -12.43
CA ALA A 218 -9.09 12.79 -13.49
C ALA A 218 -10.23 11.78 -13.40
N THR A 219 -10.01 10.59 -12.85
CA THR A 219 -11.08 9.60 -12.66
C THR A 219 -12.07 10.04 -11.58
N ALA A 220 -11.59 10.64 -10.48
CA ALA A 220 -12.42 11.24 -9.45
C ALA A 220 -13.21 12.44 -10.03
N TYR A 221 -12.53 13.33 -10.74
CA TYR A 221 -13.17 14.46 -11.40
C TYR A 221 -14.26 14.00 -12.40
N ASN A 222 -13.98 12.98 -13.20
CA ASN A 222 -14.96 12.45 -14.14
C ASN A 222 -16.18 11.83 -13.42
N ALA A 223 -15.99 11.16 -12.28
CA ALA A 223 -17.08 10.63 -11.48
C ALA A 223 -17.98 11.76 -10.95
N GLU A 224 -17.38 12.84 -10.44
CA GLU A 224 -18.09 14.04 -10.01
C GLU A 224 -18.91 14.67 -11.16
N GLN A 225 -18.29 14.85 -12.35
CA GLN A 225 -18.99 15.40 -13.53
C GLN A 225 -20.13 14.49 -14.04
N GLN A 226 -20.06 13.20 -13.77
CA GLN A 226 -21.13 12.25 -14.05
C GLN A 226 -22.24 12.25 -12.98
N GLY A 227 -22.09 13.06 -11.94
CA GLY A 227 -23.07 13.18 -10.85
C GLY A 227 -23.01 12.01 -9.85
N TYR A 228 -21.86 11.32 -9.75
CA TYR A 228 -21.70 10.28 -8.73
C TYR A 228 -21.57 10.90 -7.35
N HIS A 229 -22.11 10.21 -6.35
CA HIS A 229 -22.07 10.63 -4.96
C HIS A 229 -20.67 10.47 -4.37
N LEU A 230 -20.14 11.54 -3.76
CA LEU A 230 -18.92 11.48 -2.97
C LEU A 230 -19.24 10.88 -1.59
N VAL A 231 -18.76 9.68 -1.33
CA VAL A 231 -18.93 8.99 -0.04
C VAL A 231 -18.00 9.58 1.02
N ALA A 232 -16.72 9.75 0.66
CA ALA A 232 -15.71 10.38 1.49
C ALA A 232 -14.52 10.86 0.65
N ASP A 233 -13.76 11.81 1.18
CA ASP A 233 -12.44 12.18 0.67
C ASP A 233 -11.38 12.08 1.76
N GLY A 234 -10.11 12.30 1.41
CA GLY A 234 -9.00 12.16 2.35
C GLY A 234 -8.87 13.28 3.36
N GLU A 235 -9.69 14.35 3.31
CA GLU A 235 -9.56 15.47 4.25
C GLU A 235 -9.88 15.03 5.68
N GLY A 236 -8.88 15.15 6.57
CA GLY A 236 -9.02 14.74 7.97
C GLY A 236 -9.00 13.22 8.21
N LEU A 237 -8.77 12.40 7.16
CA LEU A 237 -8.71 10.95 7.24
C LEU A 237 -7.31 10.39 6.96
N ILE A 238 -6.55 11.01 6.07
CA ILE A 238 -5.18 10.58 5.69
C ILE A 238 -4.23 11.75 5.57
#